data_d1ba5399294c7098838542eee8d6122a
#
_entry.id   d1ba5399294c7098838542eee8d6122a
#
_cell.length_a   1.000
_cell.length_b   1.000
_cell.length_c   1.000
_cell.angle_alpha   90.00
_cell.angle_beta   90.00
_cell.angle_gamma   90.00
#
_symmetry.space_group_name_H-M   'P 1'
#
loop_
_entity.id
_entity.type
_entity.pdbx_description
1 polymer ?
#
loop_
_entity_poly.entity_id
_entity_poly.type
_entity_poly.pdbx_seq_one_letter_code
_entity_poly.pdbx_strand_id
1 'polypeptide(L)'
;QLDEITTETSPQVAIFGDGPVGYLAATALHYIYGIDKANLIVFGAVQEKLAAFEDFATTHLVFDFDFNQYRGVHTVFECTGGKFSESAINQAIDLIDRQGHIVLMGVTEERVGINTRDVLEKGLTFSGSSRSTKREFEQLIHAFSNKQYQQALRQLIPEAYYHIHDTSDLKEAMDDTAAHKGWKKTYLQYHW
;
A
#
# COMPACT_ATOMS: atom_id res chain seq x y z
N GLN A 1 3.53 7.11 15.80
CA GLN A 1 2.34 7.73 15.16
C GLN A 1 1.18 6.74 15.00
N LEU A 2 1.42 5.43 14.90
CA LEU A 2 0.36 4.41 14.95
C LEU A 2 -0.17 4.19 16.38
N ASP A 3 0.61 4.50 17.41
CA ASP A 3 0.19 4.39 18.81
C ASP A 3 -0.89 5.43 19.20
N GLU A 4 -1.10 6.49 18.40
CA GLU A 4 -2.15 7.50 18.62
C GLU A 4 -3.50 7.13 17.99
N ILE A 5 -3.57 6.06 17.18
CA ILE A 5 -4.79 5.64 16.48
C ILE A 5 -5.79 4.91 17.41
N THR A 6 -5.43 4.59 18.64
CA THR A 6 -6.20 3.66 19.49
C THR A 6 -7.18 4.29 20.50
N THR A 7 -7.51 5.57 20.42
CA THR A 7 -8.45 6.20 21.36
C THR A 7 -9.74 6.68 20.68
N GLU A 8 -10.84 6.03 21.01
CA GLU A 8 -12.26 6.36 20.81
C GLU A 8 -12.82 6.31 19.37
N THR A 9 -13.68 5.31 19.13
CA THR A 9 -14.33 4.91 17.87
C THR A 9 -13.30 4.47 16.82
N SER A 10 -13.27 3.17 16.54
CA SER A 10 -12.28 2.52 15.64
C SER A 10 -11.95 3.36 14.43
N PRO A 11 -10.77 4.02 14.38
CA PRO A 11 -10.45 4.95 13.29
C PRO A 11 -10.40 4.18 11.98
N GLN A 12 -11.07 4.70 10.96
CA GLN A 12 -10.97 4.12 9.65
C GLN A 12 -9.64 4.53 8.99
N VAL A 13 -8.98 3.55 8.42
CA VAL A 13 -7.72 3.70 7.70
C VAL A 13 -7.96 3.34 6.24
N ALA A 14 -7.52 4.19 5.34
CA ALA A 14 -7.60 3.93 3.90
C ALA A 14 -6.22 3.74 3.27
N ILE A 15 -6.17 2.90 2.25
CA ILE A 15 -4.99 2.67 1.41
C ILE A 15 -5.37 2.96 -0.03
N PHE A 16 -4.59 3.79 -0.70
CA PHE A 16 -4.67 3.98 -2.15
C PHE A 16 -3.54 3.21 -2.81
N GLY A 17 -3.91 2.19 -3.60
CA GLY A 17 -2.99 1.35 -4.36
C GLY A 17 -3.21 -0.14 -4.11
N ASP A 18 -3.55 -0.85 -5.19
CA ASP A 18 -3.77 -2.30 -5.25
C ASP A 18 -2.50 -3.09 -5.62
N GLY A 19 -1.35 -2.46 -5.54
CA GLY A 19 -0.04 -3.06 -5.81
C GLY A 19 0.59 -3.74 -4.59
N PRO A 20 1.81 -4.30 -4.75
CA PRO A 20 2.51 -4.99 -3.67
C PRO A 20 2.74 -4.14 -2.41
N VAL A 21 3.00 -2.84 -2.55
CA VAL A 21 3.21 -1.94 -1.40
C VAL A 21 1.92 -1.74 -0.63
N GLY A 22 0.80 -1.50 -1.32
CA GLY A 22 -0.53 -1.40 -0.69
C GLY A 22 -0.92 -2.70 0.02
N TYR A 23 -0.63 -3.85 -0.59
CA TYR A 23 -0.89 -5.15 0.02
C TYR A 23 -0.07 -5.38 1.29
N LEU A 24 1.23 -5.05 1.27
CA LEU A 24 2.09 -5.14 2.46
C LEU A 24 1.60 -4.22 3.58
N ALA A 25 1.21 -2.99 3.25
CA ALA A 25 0.65 -2.05 4.22
C ALA A 25 -0.66 -2.58 4.83
N ALA A 26 -1.60 -3.03 3.99
CA ALA A 26 -2.88 -3.55 4.42
C ALA A 26 -2.75 -4.80 5.31
N THR A 27 -1.91 -5.76 4.92
CA THR A 27 -1.67 -6.97 5.72
C THR A 27 -1.01 -6.65 7.06
N ALA A 28 -0.07 -5.70 7.09
CA ALA A 28 0.53 -5.26 8.35
C ALA A 28 -0.50 -4.59 9.26
N LEU A 29 -1.30 -3.66 8.75
CA LEU A 29 -2.34 -2.97 9.50
C LEU A 29 -3.35 -3.97 10.11
N HIS A 30 -3.79 -4.95 9.33
CA HIS A 30 -4.74 -5.94 9.83
C HIS A 30 -4.11 -6.95 10.79
N TYR A 31 -3.06 -7.67 10.35
CA TYR A 31 -2.55 -8.82 11.10
C TYR A 31 -1.59 -8.46 12.23
N ILE A 32 -0.90 -7.32 12.16
CA ILE A 32 0.09 -6.89 13.16
C ILE A 32 -0.47 -5.81 14.06
N TYR A 33 -1.14 -4.81 13.49
CA TYR A 33 -1.69 -3.69 14.25
C TYR A 33 -3.15 -3.88 14.66
N GLY A 34 -3.82 -4.95 14.21
CA GLY A 34 -5.15 -5.33 14.65
C GLY A 34 -6.28 -4.44 14.13
N ILE A 35 -6.08 -3.75 13.01
CA ILE A 35 -7.17 -2.98 12.38
C ILE A 35 -8.19 -3.96 11.81
N ASP A 36 -9.43 -3.85 12.26
CA ASP A 36 -10.53 -4.69 11.79
C ASP A 36 -10.83 -4.46 10.32
N LYS A 37 -11.29 -5.50 9.63
CA LYS A 37 -11.71 -5.46 8.23
C LYS A 37 -12.66 -4.30 7.92
N ALA A 38 -13.63 -4.04 8.80
CA ALA A 38 -14.61 -2.97 8.62
C ALA A 38 -14.01 -1.56 8.70
N ASN A 39 -12.81 -1.42 9.27
CA ASN A 39 -12.11 -0.16 9.48
C ASN A 39 -10.88 0.00 8.56
N LEU A 40 -10.61 -0.99 7.71
CA LEU A 40 -9.53 -0.97 6.73
C LEU A 40 -10.11 -0.95 5.32
N ILE A 41 -9.86 0.14 4.60
CA ILE A 41 -10.41 0.34 3.25
C ILE A 41 -9.26 0.37 2.25
N VAL A 42 -9.40 -0.36 1.15
CA VAL A 42 -8.41 -0.35 0.06
C VAL A 42 -9.06 0.13 -1.23
N PHE A 43 -8.49 1.16 -1.80
CA PHE A 43 -8.85 1.71 -3.11
C PHE A 43 -7.85 1.25 -4.16
N GLY A 44 -8.36 0.67 -5.25
CA GLY A 44 -7.55 0.17 -6.36
C GLY A 44 -8.18 0.42 -7.71
N ALA A 45 -7.41 0.21 -8.76
CA ALA A 45 -7.85 0.39 -10.14
C ALA A 45 -8.20 -0.94 -10.84
N VAL A 46 -7.81 -2.08 -10.26
CA VAL A 46 -7.92 -3.40 -10.88
C VAL A 46 -8.67 -4.36 -9.96
N GLN A 47 -9.88 -4.77 -10.37
CA GLN A 47 -10.75 -5.63 -9.55
C GLN A 47 -10.09 -6.95 -9.15
N GLU A 48 -9.37 -7.60 -10.06
CA GLU A 48 -8.70 -8.87 -9.81
C GLU A 48 -7.61 -8.74 -8.74
N LYS A 49 -6.97 -7.56 -8.64
CA LYS A 49 -5.99 -7.29 -7.58
C LYS A 49 -6.66 -7.00 -6.25
N LEU A 50 -7.78 -6.27 -6.26
CA LEU A 50 -8.56 -5.98 -5.07
C LEU A 50 -9.12 -7.24 -4.41
N ALA A 51 -9.42 -8.28 -5.18
CA ALA A 51 -9.89 -9.57 -4.66
C ALA A 51 -8.96 -10.18 -3.60
N ALA A 52 -7.65 -9.94 -3.70
CA ALA A 52 -6.69 -10.44 -2.72
C ALA A 52 -6.76 -9.76 -1.34
N PHE A 53 -7.41 -8.62 -1.24
CA PHE A 53 -7.58 -7.88 0.02
C PHE A 53 -8.92 -8.21 0.72
N GLU A 54 -9.87 -8.82 0.02
CA GLU A 54 -11.25 -9.00 0.49
C GLU A 54 -11.39 -9.81 1.77
N ASP A 55 -10.42 -10.66 2.10
CA ASP A 55 -10.43 -11.43 3.35
C ASP A 55 -10.27 -10.53 4.59
N PHE A 56 -9.52 -9.42 4.48
CA PHE A 56 -9.11 -8.62 5.62
C PHE A 56 -9.32 -7.10 5.48
N ALA A 57 -9.84 -6.64 4.33
CA ALA A 57 -10.16 -5.24 4.08
C ALA A 57 -11.46 -5.09 3.30
N THR A 58 -12.08 -3.91 3.37
CA THR A 58 -13.13 -3.48 2.46
C THR A 58 -12.49 -2.88 1.22
N THR A 59 -12.94 -3.26 0.03
CA THR A 59 -12.30 -2.85 -1.22
C THR A 59 -13.23 -2.03 -2.11
N HIS A 60 -12.69 -1.03 -2.80
CA HIS A 60 -13.44 -0.21 -3.75
C HIS A 60 -12.60 0.10 -4.99
N LEU A 61 -13.25 0.11 -6.16
CA LEU A 61 -12.67 0.68 -7.37
C LEU A 61 -12.66 2.20 -7.27
N VAL A 62 -11.51 2.81 -7.56
CA VAL A 62 -11.34 4.28 -7.50
C VAL A 62 -12.24 5.04 -8.45
N PHE A 63 -12.69 4.40 -9.55
CA PHE A 63 -13.48 5.04 -10.60
C PHE A 63 -14.96 5.16 -10.25
N ASP A 64 -15.45 4.33 -9.33
CA ASP A 64 -16.87 4.21 -9.00
C ASP A 64 -17.18 4.78 -7.60
N PHE A 65 -16.21 5.42 -6.93
CA PHE A 65 -16.34 5.85 -5.55
C PHE A 65 -16.45 7.39 -5.42
N ASP A 66 -17.45 7.85 -4.66
CA ASP A 66 -17.62 9.26 -4.35
C ASP A 66 -16.88 9.61 -3.05
N PHE A 67 -15.64 10.05 -3.19
CA PHE A 67 -14.77 10.40 -2.07
C PHE A 67 -15.29 11.57 -1.23
N ASN A 68 -16.08 12.47 -1.81
CA ASN A 68 -16.58 13.66 -1.13
C ASN A 68 -17.74 13.34 -0.16
N GLN A 69 -18.43 12.24 -0.35
CA GLN A 69 -19.56 11.85 0.49
C GLN A 69 -19.17 10.88 1.61
N TYR A 70 -18.01 10.25 1.51
CA TYR A 70 -17.54 9.33 2.55
C TYR A 70 -16.95 10.09 3.74
N ARG A 71 -17.10 9.54 4.95
CA ARG A 71 -16.61 10.14 6.20
C ARG A 71 -16.08 9.06 7.13
N GLY A 72 -15.27 9.49 8.11
CA GLY A 72 -14.73 8.61 9.15
C GLY A 72 -13.31 8.14 8.88
N VAL A 73 -12.68 8.56 7.76
CA VAL A 73 -11.28 8.23 7.47
C VAL A 73 -10.34 9.27 8.07
N HIS A 74 -9.44 8.83 8.96
CA HIS A 74 -8.50 9.71 9.65
C HIS A 74 -7.05 9.51 9.21
N THR A 75 -6.72 8.37 8.64
CA THR A 75 -5.37 8.06 8.15
C THR A 75 -5.45 7.46 6.76
N VAL A 76 -4.61 7.94 5.87
CA VAL A 76 -4.50 7.42 4.50
C VAL A 76 -3.05 7.08 4.20
N PHE A 77 -2.82 5.89 3.64
CA PHE A 77 -1.54 5.48 3.06
C PHE A 77 -1.63 5.55 1.54
N GLU A 78 -0.89 6.45 0.92
CA GLU A 78 -0.77 6.53 -0.53
C GLU A 78 0.37 5.60 -0.99
N CYS A 79 0.01 4.52 -1.69
CA CYS A 79 0.91 3.45 -2.14
C CYS A 79 0.90 3.26 -3.66
N THR A 80 0.35 4.21 -4.41
CA THR A 80 0.11 4.06 -5.86
C THR A 80 1.40 4.22 -6.66
N GLY A 81 2.09 5.34 -6.47
CA GLY A 81 3.31 5.66 -7.22
C GLY A 81 3.10 6.00 -8.69
N GLY A 82 4.16 6.48 -9.34
CA GLY A 82 4.20 6.80 -10.76
C GLY A 82 3.19 7.87 -11.17
N LYS A 83 2.71 7.79 -12.40
CA LYS A 83 1.80 8.79 -13.00
C LYS A 83 0.41 8.87 -12.34
N PHE A 84 0.04 7.92 -11.53
CA PHE A 84 -1.26 7.90 -10.85
C PHE A 84 -1.23 8.48 -9.44
N SER A 85 -0.05 8.80 -8.89
CA SER A 85 0.08 9.37 -7.54
C SER A 85 -0.65 10.70 -7.38
N GLU A 86 -0.62 11.56 -8.39
CA GLU A 86 -1.33 12.85 -8.34
C GLU A 86 -2.83 12.68 -8.08
N SER A 87 -3.47 11.80 -8.85
CA SER A 87 -4.89 11.51 -8.66
C SER A 87 -5.17 10.84 -7.33
N ALA A 88 -4.34 9.88 -6.92
CA ALA A 88 -4.51 9.16 -5.66
C ALA A 88 -4.35 10.09 -4.44
N ILE A 89 -3.38 11.01 -4.46
CA ILE A 89 -3.20 11.99 -3.38
C ILE A 89 -4.39 12.95 -3.30
N ASN A 90 -4.90 13.45 -4.44
CA ASN A 90 -6.05 14.34 -4.44
C ASN A 90 -7.33 13.62 -4.00
N GLN A 91 -7.56 12.38 -4.43
CA GLN A 91 -8.66 11.55 -3.93
C GLN A 91 -8.54 11.27 -2.43
N ALA A 92 -7.32 11.06 -1.93
CA ALA A 92 -7.07 10.94 -0.49
C ALA A 92 -7.40 12.23 0.27
N ILE A 93 -7.07 13.40 -0.29
CA ILE A 93 -7.43 14.71 0.27
C ILE A 93 -8.96 14.89 0.30
N ASP A 94 -9.66 14.45 -0.74
CA ASP A 94 -11.13 14.53 -0.79
C ASP A 94 -11.78 13.62 0.25
N LEU A 95 -11.26 12.39 0.41
CA LEU A 95 -11.77 11.36 1.30
C LEU A 95 -11.56 11.67 2.79
N ILE A 96 -10.37 12.14 3.15
CA ILE A 96 -9.92 12.20 4.54
C ILE A 96 -10.66 13.29 5.33
N ASP A 97 -10.96 12.99 6.58
CA ASP A 97 -11.58 13.95 7.48
C ASP A 97 -10.61 15.03 7.96
N ARG A 98 -11.17 16.05 8.63
CA ARG A 98 -10.39 17.16 9.19
C ARG A 98 -9.35 16.64 10.20
N GLN A 99 -8.19 17.28 10.20
CA GLN A 99 -7.02 16.92 11.03
C GLN A 99 -6.45 15.52 10.74
N GLY A 100 -6.86 14.92 9.60
CA GLY A 100 -6.37 13.63 9.19
C GLY A 100 -4.92 13.64 8.73
N HIS A 101 -4.33 12.44 8.62
CA HIS A 101 -2.94 12.22 8.29
C HIS A 101 -2.79 11.41 7.02
N ILE A 102 -2.05 11.92 6.03
CA ILE A 102 -1.71 11.23 4.78
C ILE A 102 -0.23 10.85 4.80
N VAL A 103 0.04 9.57 4.65
CA VAL A 103 1.40 9.00 4.56
C VAL A 103 1.70 8.71 3.09
N LEU A 104 2.68 9.41 2.54
CA LEU A 104 3.12 9.22 1.17
C LEU A 104 4.19 8.12 1.11
N MET A 105 3.90 7.06 0.38
CA MET A 105 4.77 5.89 0.17
C MET A 105 5.01 5.62 -1.32
N GLY A 106 4.13 6.12 -2.19
CA GLY A 106 4.28 6.02 -3.63
C GLY A 106 5.42 6.88 -4.16
N VAL A 107 6.25 6.32 -5.03
CA VAL A 107 7.37 7.04 -5.64
C VAL A 107 6.91 7.64 -6.96
N THR A 108 7.16 8.94 -7.15
CA THR A 108 6.94 9.65 -8.42
C THR A 108 8.27 10.12 -9.00
N GLU A 109 8.38 10.13 -10.32
CA GLU A 109 9.54 10.68 -11.02
C GLU A 109 9.47 12.20 -11.12
N GLU A 110 8.27 12.73 -11.29
CA GLU A 110 7.99 14.15 -11.44
C GLU A 110 7.26 14.72 -10.21
N ARG A 111 7.28 16.05 -10.12
CA ARG A 111 6.46 16.75 -9.12
C ARG A 111 4.99 16.63 -9.49
N VAL A 112 4.14 16.39 -8.50
CA VAL A 112 2.68 16.26 -8.66
C VAL A 112 1.95 17.46 -8.08
N GLY A 113 0.86 17.87 -8.73
CA GLY A 113 -0.03 18.93 -8.25
C GLY A 113 -0.99 18.39 -7.19
N ILE A 114 -1.10 19.05 -6.05
CA ILE A 114 -2.06 18.68 -4.99
C ILE A 114 -2.98 19.86 -4.64
N ASN A 115 -4.19 19.55 -4.17
CA ASN A 115 -5.16 20.54 -3.71
C ASN A 115 -4.76 21.12 -2.35
N THR A 116 -3.86 22.11 -2.37
CA THR A 116 -3.35 22.75 -1.14
C THR A 116 -4.42 23.54 -0.40
N ARG A 117 -5.50 23.94 -1.06
CA ARG A 117 -6.63 24.63 -0.42
C ARG A 117 -7.30 23.71 0.59
N ASP A 118 -7.66 22.50 0.19
CA ASP A 118 -8.33 21.54 1.07
C ASP A 118 -7.37 21.02 2.15
N VAL A 119 -6.08 20.89 1.84
CA VAL A 119 -5.05 20.61 2.86
C VAL A 119 -5.10 21.63 3.97
N LEU A 120 -5.17 22.94 3.63
CA LEU A 120 -5.25 24.02 4.61
C LEU A 120 -6.62 24.03 5.32
N GLU A 121 -7.71 23.94 4.59
CA GLU A 121 -9.08 24.04 5.16
C GLU A 121 -9.41 22.87 6.08
N LYS A 122 -8.89 21.67 5.79
CA LYS A 122 -9.07 20.47 6.61
C LYS A 122 -8.00 20.34 7.72
N GLY A 123 -6.91 21.13 7.67
CA GLY A 123 -5.79 21.05 8.63
C GLY A 123 -5.04 19.73 8.55
N LEU A 124 -4.80 19.23 7.31
CA LEU A 124 -4.20 17.90 7.10
C LEU A 124 -2.71 17.89 7.41
N THR A 125 -2.24 16.74 7.86
CA THR A 125 -0.82 16.43 8.04
C THR A 125 -0.35 15.49 6.93
N PHE A 126 0.80 15.80 6.33
CA PHE A 126 1.48 14.92 5.38
C PHE A 126 2.81 14.44 5.94
N SER A 127 3.09 13.17 5.79
CA SER A 127 4.42 12.59 6.05
C SER A 127 4.85 11.69 4.92
N GLY A 128 6.16 11.64 4.68
CA GLY A 128 6.75 10.67 3.76
C GLY A 128 7.31 9.47 4.50
N SER A 129 7.20 8.29 3.92
CA SER A 129 7.84 7.07 4.40
C SER A 129 8.66 6.45 3.29
N SER A 130 9.97 6.36 3.47
CA SER A 130 10.89 5.78 2.50
C SER A 130 12.05 5.09 3.20
N ARG A 131 12.41 3.92 2.68
CA ARG A 131 13.48 3.07 3.17
C ARG A 131 13.24 2.52 4.58
N SER A 132 14.14 1.67 5.06
CA SER A 132 14.05 1.01 6.37
C SER A 132 15.40 1.04 7.06
N THR A 133 15.38 1.16 8.37
CA THR A 133 16.55 1.05 9.24
C THR A 133 16.66 -0.36 9.83
N LYS A 134 17.71 -0.65 10.57
CA LYS A 134 17.87 -1.90 11.30
C LYS A 134 16.68 -2.18 12.23
N ARG A 135 16.15 -1.14 12.87
CA ARG A 135 15.02 -1.26 13.81
C ARG A 135 13.77 -1.81 13.14
N GLU A 136 13.42 -1.32 11.95
CA GLU A 136 12.24 -1.81 11.22
C GLU A 136 12.45 -3.27 10.78
N PHE A 137 13.66 -3.67 10.38
CA PHE A 137 13.97 -5.07 10.08
C PHE A 137 13.80 -5.97 11.31
N GLU A 138 14.26 -5.56 12.49
CA GLU A 138 14.08 -6.31 13.74
C GLU A 138 12.61 -6.44 14.10
N GLN A 139 11.82 -5.38 13.95
CA GLN A 139 10.37 -5.40 14.15
C GLN A 139 9.68 -6.35 13.15
N LEU A 140 10.09 -6.34 11.89
CA LEU A 140 9.54 -7.23 10.87
C LEU A 140 9.83 -8.71 11.18
N ILE A 141 11.05 -9.04 11.62
CA ILE A 141 11.40 -10.41 12.04
C ILE A 141 10.47 -10.85 13.18
N HIS A 142 10.20 -9.97 14.13
CA HIS A 142 9.27 -10.27 15.21
C HIS A 142 7.82 -10.45 14.70
N ALA A 143 7.38 -9.60 13.78
CA ALA A 143 6.07 -9.69 13.15
C ALA A 143 5.86 -11.02 12.40
N PHE A 144 6.92 -11.61 11.85
CA PHE A 144 6.87 -12.94 11.23
C PHE A 144 6.55 -14.09 12.18
N SER A 145 6.50 -13.87 13.49
CA SER A 145 5.94 -14.86 14.43
C SER A 145 4.43 -15.08 14.22
N ASN A 146 3.72 -14.13 13.63
CA ASN A 146 2.31 -14.24 13.31
C ASN A 146 2.11 -15.10 12.05
N LYS A 147 1.50 -16.28 12.23
CA LYS A 147 1.30 -17.25 11.13
C LYS A 147 0.29 -16.77 10.08
N GLN A 148 -0.71 -16.02 10.47
CA GLN A 148 -1.70 -15.47 9.53
C GLN A 148 -1.06 -14.41 8.63
N TYR A 149 -0.22 -13.54 9.21
CA TYR A 149 0.58 -12.60 8.45
C TYR A 149 1.52 -13.29 7.45
N GLN A 150 2.25 -14.33 7.89
CA GLN A 150 3.09 -15.13 6.99
C GLN A 150 2.27 -15.73 5.84
N GLN A 151 1.09 -16.27 6.13
CA GLN A 151 0.24 -16.89 5.11
C GLN A 151 -0.24 -15.84 4.08
N ALA A 152 -0.66 -14.66 4.53
CA ALA A 152 -1.05 -13.58 3.64
C ALA A 152 0.10 -13.16 2.71
N LEU A 153 1.30 -13.01 3.24
CA LEU A 153 2.48 -12.61 2.46
C LEU A 153 2.93 -13.63 1.40
N ARG A 154 2.53 -14.89 1.52
CA ARG A 154 2.83 -15.93 0.50
C ARG A 154 2.26 -15.58 -0.87
N GLN A 155 1.21 -14.78 -0.95
CA GLN A 155 0.66 -14.33 -2.22
C GLN A 155 1.63 -13.48 -3.05
N LEU A 156 2.63 -12.88 -2.41
CA LEU A 156 3.67 -12.10 -3.10
C LEU A 156 4.82 -12.95 -3.62
N ILE A 157 4.90 -14.22 -3.21
CA ILE A 157 5.97 -15.13 -3.61
C ILE A 157 5.61 -15.71 -4.99
N PRO A 158 6.52 -15.68 -5.97
CA PRO A 158 6.29 -16.25 -7.28
C PRO A 158 6.24 -17.79 -7.19
N GLU A 159 5.61 -18.42 -8.17
CA GLU A 159 5.54 -19.88 -8.31
C GLU A 159 6.83 -20.45 -8.93
N ALA A 160 7.54 -19.63 -9.69
CA ALA A 160 8.76 -20.01 -10.37
C ALA A 160 9.87 -19.00 -10.12
N TYR A 161 11.12 -19.45 -10.26
CA TYR A 161 12.31 -18.62 -10.18
C TYR A 161 12.94 -18.52 -11.56
N TYR A 162 13.59 -17.39 -11.85
CA TYR A 162 14.50 -17.28 -12.99
C TYR A 162 15.83 -17.88 -12.62
N HIS A 163 16.28 -18.88 -13.39
CA HIS A 163 17.60 -19.48 -13.22
C HIS A 163 18.61 -18.66 -14.02
N ILE A 164 19.63 -18.12 -13.36
CA ILE A 164 20.62 -17.25 -13.96
C ILE A 164 21.95 -17.97 -14.07
N HIS A 165 22.34 -18.32 -15.28
CA HIS A 165 23.63 -18.95 -15.59
C HIS A 165 24.59 -17.96 -16.25
N ASP A 166 24.04 -16.96 -16.96
CA ASP A 166 24.81 -15.92 -17.64
C ASP A 166 24.09 -14.57 -17.71
N THR A 167 24.69 -13.62 -18.38
CA THR A 167 24.15 -12.25 -18.51
C THR A 167 22.90 -12.17 -19.41
N SER A 168 22.70 -13.13 -20.33
CA SER A 168 21.51 -13.15 -21.18
C SER A 168 20.26 -13.56 -20.36
N ASP A 169 20.39 -14.55 -19.48
CA ASP A 169 19.33 -14.96 -18.57
C ASP A 169 18.91 -13.81 -17.65
N LEU A 170 19.91 -13.08 -17.12
CA LEU A 170 19.63 -11.92 -16.27
C LEU A 170 18.88 -10.83 -17.04
N LYS A 171 19.30 -10.55 -18.28
CA LYS A 171 18.63 -9.56 -19.10
C LYS A 171 17.19 -9.95 -19.39
N GLU A 172 16.94 -11.20 -19.76
CA GLU A 172 15.60 -11.72 -20.02
C GLU A 172 14.71 -11.58 -18.78
N ALA A 173 15.19 -11.99 -17.61
CA ALA A 173 14.45 -11.85 -16.35
C ALA A 173 14.13 -10.39 -16.01
N MET A 174 15.03 -9.46 -16.30
CA MET A 174 14.81 -8.02 -16.11
C MET A 174 13.78 -7.46 -17.11
N ASP A 175 13.89 -7.82 -18.37
CA ASP A 175 12.97 -7.39 -19.44
C ASP A 175 11.54 -7.91 -19.14
N ASP A 176 11.40 -9.18 -18.75
CA ASP A 176 10.14 -9.78 -18.34
C ASP A 176 9.56 -9.09 -17.10
N THR A 177 10.40 -8.80 -16.11
CA THR A 177 9.97 -8.09 -14.90
C THR A 177 9.47 -6.68 -15.22
N ALA A 178 10.13 -5.99 -16.12
CA ALA A 178 9.73 -4.64 -16.56
C ALA A 178 8.41 -4.66 -17.36
N ALA A 179 8.20 -5.69 -18.15
CA ALA A 179 6.96 -5.89 -18.92
C ALA A 179 5.80 -6.40 -18.06
N HIS A 180 6.10 -7.06 -16.95
CA HIS A 180 5.12 -7.75 -16.13
C HIS A 180 4.32 -6.77 -15.27
N LYS A 181 3.02 -6.73 -15.48
CA LYS A 181 2.07 -5.94 -14.66
C LYS A 181 1.55 -6.72 -13.44
N GLY A 182 2.17 -7.83 -13.14
CA GLY A 182 1.76 -8.73 -12.08
C GLY A 182 2.12 -8.23 -10.69
N TRP A 183 1.64 -8.96 -9.74
CA TRP A 183 1.67 -8.64 -8.31
C TRP A 183 2.81 -9.32 -7.56
N LYS A 184 3.20 -10.50 -8.06
CA LYS A 184 4.24 -11.33 -7.45
C LYS A 184 5.63 -10.73 -7.70
N LYS A 185 6.52 -10.94 -6.74
CA LYS A 185 7.91 -10.50 -6.86
C LYS A 185 8.67 -11.42 -7.80
N THR A 186 9.68 -10.89 -8.49
CA THR A 186 10.62 -11.70 -9.29
C THR A 186 11.73 -12.21 -8.40
N TYR A 187 12.02 -13.50 -8.47
CA TYR A 187 13.14 -14.12 -7.79
C TYR A 187 14.14 -14.68 -8.79
N LEU A 188 15.41 -14.40 -8.54
CA LEU A 188 16.53 -14.85 -9.35
C LEU A 188 17.33 -15.89 -8.57
N GLN A 189 17.52 -17.06 -9.16
CA GLN A 189 18.40 -18.10 -8.62
C GLN A 189 19.66 -18.15 -9.47
N TYR A 190 20.77 -17.76 -8.88
CA TYR A 190 22.07 -17.76 -9.55
C TYR A 190 22.75 -19.11 -9.48
N HIS A 191 23.36 -19.53 -10.60
CA HIS A 191 24.12 -20.75 -10.75
C HIS A 191 25.56 -20.39 -11.19
N TRP A 192 26.42 -20.15 -10.22
CA TRP A 192 27.84 -19.80 -10.43
C TRP A 192 28.70 -21.04 -10.67
#